data_4846ecd75bf6783008a0156522aeefaa
#
_entry.id   4846ecd75bf6783008a0156522aeefaa
#
_cell.length_a   1.000
_cell.length_b   1.000
_cell.length_c   1.000
_cell.angle_alpha   90.00
_cell.angle_beta   90.00
_cell.angle_gamma   90.00
#
_symmetry.space_group_name_H-M   'P 1'
#
loop_
_entity.id
_entity.type
_entity.pdbx_description
1 polymer ?
#
loop_
_entity_poly.entity_id
_entity_poly.type
_entity_poly.pdbx_seq_one_letter_code
_entity_poly.pdbx_strand_id
1 'polypeptide(L)'
;MAAADAAAVVRGEVERLRAAGVQRLYKKVDSTLRGAFKAEIDAARLAWGEGAIAVVCPAFPVTGRTVRQGVLYVSDRPVTETSAATDPVTPVTESHIPTLLGCAQLAAQAGETPAELARRIAAAAPVVVVDALDDADVQRLARAIGVL
;
A
#
# COMPACT_ATOMS: atom_id res chain seq x y z
N MET A 1 5.20 -19.28 -1.55
CA MET A 1 6.12 -18.94 -0.45
C MET A 1 5.28 -18.64 0.78
N ALA A 2 5.65 -19.22 1.93
CA ALA A 2 4.94 -18.94 3.18
C ALA A 2 5.11 -17.46 3.59
N ALA A 3 4.14 -16.91 4.35
CA ALA A 3 4.18 -15.50 4.75
C ALA A 3 5.43 -15.15 5.58
N ALA A 4 5.87 -16.05 6.44
CA ALA A 4 7.09 -15.88 7.24
C ALA A 4 8.36 -15.79 6.39
N ASP A 5 8.45 -16.63 5.34
CA ASP A 5 9.59 -16.62 4.42
C ASP A 5 9.63 -15.33 3.60
N ALA A 6 8.44 -14.89 3.10
CA ALA A 6 8.33 -13.63 2.39
C ALA A 6 8.74 -12.43 3.26
N ALA A 7 8.29 -12.39 4.51
CA ALA A 7 8.66 -11.37 5.48
C ALA A 7 10.18 -11.36 5.75
N ALA A 8 10.80 -12.54 5.91
CA ALA A 8 12.25 -12.66 6.14
C ALA A 8 13.07 -12.12 4.96
N VAL A 9 12.68 -12.47 3.73
CA VAL A 9 13.33 -11.96 2.51
C VAL A 9 13.22 -10.45 2.43
N VAL A 10 12.00 -9.90 2.61
CA VAL A 10 11.78 -8.45 2.56
C VAL A 10 12.59 -7.71 3.63
N ARG A 11 12.62 -8.24 4.85
CA ARG A 11 13.42 -7.67 5.94
C ARG A 11 14.89 -7.57 5.55
N GLY A 12 15.50 -8.66 5.10
CA GLY A 12 16.91 -8.69 4.73
C GLY A 12 17.25 -7.71 3.61
N GLU A 13 16.39 -7.61 2.59
CA GLU A 13 16.58 -6.64 1.50
C GLU A 13 16.48 -5.18 1.97
N VAL A 14 15.52 -4.87 2.83
CA VAL A 14 15.36 -3.52 3.38
C VAL A 14 16.53 -3.13 4.27
N GLU A 15 17.01 -4.03 5.12
CA GLU A 15 18.21 -3.82 5.96
C GLU A 15 19.45 -3.54 5.09
N ARG A 16 19.62 -4.30 4.00
CA ARG A 16 20.70 -4.10 3.04
C ARG A 16 20.63 -2.75 2.36
N LEU A 17 19.44 -2.33 1.91
CA LEU A 17 19.24 -1.02 1.28
C LEU A 17 19.53 0.13 2.24
N ARG A 18 19.10 0.01 3.50
CA ARG A 18 19.42 1.00 4.53
C ARG A 18 20.93 1.09 4.80
N ALA A 19 21.60 -0.04 4.91
CA ALA A 19 23.05 -0.07 5.09
C ALA A 19 23.80 0.56 3.91
N ALA A 20 23.23 0.49 2.71
CA ALA A 20 23.73 1.16 1.51
C ALA A 20 23.40 2.66 1.44
N GLY A 21 22.75 3.24 2.45
CA GLY A 21 22.44 4.68 2.53
C GLY A 21 21.19 5.11 1.76
N VAL A 22 20.30 4.17 1.38
CA VAL A 22 19.03 4.51 0.72
C VAL A 22 18.16 5.30 1.69
N GLN A 23 17.65 6.46 1.24
CA GLN A 23 16.87 7.38 2.07
C GLN A 23 15.36 7.23 1.91
N ARG A 24 14.90 6.60 0.84
CA ARG A 24 13.48 6.37 0.54
C ARG A 24 13.29 4.97 0.00
N LEU A 25 12.24 4.30 0.45
CA LEU A 25 11.90 2.96 0.00
C LEU A 25 10.57 2.98 -0.76
N TYR A 26 10.58 2.44 -1.97
CA TYR A 26 9.38 2.07 -2.70
C TYR A 26 9.29 0.56 -2.81
N LYS A 27 8.22 -0.01 -2.25
CA LYS A 27 7.95 -1.44 -2.36
C LYS A 27 6.81 -1.68 -3.35
N LYS A 28 7.13 -2.31 -4.48
CA LYS A 28 6.10 -2.78 -5.42
C LYS A 28 5.28 -3.88 -4.75
N VAL A 29 3.95 -3.76 -4.82
CA VAL A 29 3.00 -4.77 -4.36
C VAL A 29 2.19 -5.32 -5.53
N ASP A 30 1.58 -6.49 -5.37
CA ASP A 30 0.65 -6.99 -6.38
C ASP A 30 -0.62 -6.14 -6.42
N SER A 31 -1.00 -5.67 -7.61
CA SER A 31 -2.15 -4.78 -7.80
C SER A 31 -3.52 -5.47 -7.65
N THR A 32 -3.51 -6.75 -7.27
CA THR A 32 -4.71 -7.54 -6.93
C THR A 32 -4.62 -8.14 -5.53
N LEU A 33 -3.69 -7.68 -4.68
CA LEU A 33 -3.48 -8.08 -3.28
C LEU A 33 -3.07 -9.54 -3.09
N ARG A 34 -2.58 -10.24 -4.11
CA ARG A 34 -2.10 -11.61 -4.00
C ARG A 34 -0.75 -11.66 -3.26
N GLY A 35 -0.47 -12.80 -2.67
CA GLY A 35 0.78 -13.05 -1.95
C GLY A 35 0.71 -12.72 -0.46
N ALA A 36 1.88 -12.62 0.17
CA ALA A 36 2.01 -12.33 1.59
C ALA A 36 1.92 -10.83 1.90
N PHE A 37 0.93 -10.14 1.31
CA PHE A 37 0.79 -8.69 1.24
C PHE A 37 1.05 -7.99 2.58
N LYS A 38 0.29 -8.38 3.64
CA LYS A 38 0.44 -7.79 4.98
C LYS A 38 1.83 -8.07 5.57
N ALA A 39 2.26 -9.33 5.56
CA ALA A 39 3.52 -9.73 6.18
C ALA A 39 4.74 -9.04 5.57
N GLU A 40 4.71 -8.81 4.26
CA GLU A 40 5.75 -8.09 3.54
C GLU A 40 5.77 -6.59 3.84
N ILE A 41 4.60 -5.94 3.96
CA ILE A 41 4.50 -4.52 4.33
C ILE A 41 4.98 -4.32 5.77
N ASP A 42 4.53 -5.14 6.70
CA ASP A 42 4.95 -5.07 8.10
C ASP A 42 6.47 -5.29 8.24
N ALA A 43 7.02 -6.28 7.54
CA ALA A 43 8.46 -6.56 7.55
C ALA A 43 9.28 -5.39 6.99
N ALA A 44 8.84 -4.82 5.87
CA ALA A 44 9.51 -3.67 5.26
C ALA A 44 9.52 -2.46 6.21
N ARG A 45 8.37 -2.13 6.79
CA ARG A 45 8.23 -0.99 7.70
C ARG A 45 9.10 -1.16 8.94
N LEU A 46 9.03 -2.32 9.60
CA LEU A 46 9.81 -2.60 10.80
C LEU A 46 11.32 -2.57 10.53
N ALA A 47 11.76 -3.14 9.42
CA ALA A 47 13.17 -3.12 9.02
C ALA A 47 13.65 -1.72 8.61
N TRP A 48 12.75 -0.87 8.08
CA TRP A 48 13.08 0.52 7.75
C TRP A 48 13.40 1.34 8.98
N GLY A 49 12.77 1.08 10.13
CA GLY A 49 13.12 1.63 11.44
C GLY A 49 11.95 2.28 12.17
N GLU A 50 12.23 2.71 13.40
CA GLU A 50 11.25 3.41 14.24
C GLU A 50 10.80 4.71 13.56
N GLY A 51 9.50 4.98 13.61
CA GLY A 51 8.90 6.15 12.97
C GLY A 51 8.61 5.97 11.47
N ALA A 52 8.96 4.84 10.86
CA ALA A 52 8.61 4.58 9.46
C ALA A 52 7.10 4.51 9.26
N ILE A 53 6.61 5.26 8.27
CA ILE A 53 5.21 5.26 7.85
C ILE A 53 5.09 4.44 6.56
N ALA A 54 4.25 3.42 6.57
CA ALA A 54 3.91 2.68 5.36
C ALA A 54 2.66 3.29 4.72
N VAL A 55 2.83 4.01 3.63
CA VAL A 55 1.74 4.53 2.82
C VAL A 55 1.41 3.50 1.74
N VAL A 56 0.19 2.98 1.77
CA VAL A 56 -0.23 1.86 0.92
C VAL A 56 -1.27 2.32 -0.09
N CYS A 57 -0.97 2.17 -1.37
CA CYS A 57 -1.90 2.45 -2.47
C CYS A 57 -1.59 1.49 -3.64
N PRO A 58 -2.31 0.37 -3.75
CA PRO A 58 -2.12 -0.57 -4.85
C PRO A 58 -2.82 -0.14 -6.14
N ALA A 59 -3.37 1.07 -6.20
CA ALA A 59 -4.03 1.58 -7.41
C ALA A 59 -3.06 1.61 -8.60
N PHE A 60 -3.59 1.24 -9.75
CA PHE A 60 -2.94 1.35 -11.05
C PHE A 60 -4.00 1.69 -12.10
N PRO A 61 -4.46 2.97 -12.14
CA PRO A 61 -5.68 3.37 -12.87
C PRO A 61 -5.64 3.04 -14.36
N VAL A 62 -4.49 3.19 -15.01
CA VAL A 62 -4.33 2.87 -16.45
C VAL A 62 -4.69 1.41 -16.78
N THR A 63 -4.65 0.51 -15.80
CA THR A 63 -5.03 -0.89 -15.94
C THR A 63 -6.36 -1.22 -15.23
N GLY A 64 -7.14 -0.20 -14.87
CA GLY A 64 -8.44 -0.34 -14.23
C GLY A 64 -8.38 -0.77 -12.75
N ARG A 65 -7.23 -0.61 -12.06
CA ARG A 65 -7.13 -0.86 -10.62
C ARG A 65 -7.26 0.46 -9.88
N THR A 66 -8.31 0.59 -9.07
CA THR A 66 -8.59 1.79 -8.26
C THR A 66 -8.83 1.41 -6.80
N VAL A 67 -8.58 2.36 -5.90
CA VAL A 67 -8.89 2.20 -4.47
C VAL A 67 -9.90 3.27 -4.11
N ARG A 68 -11.06 2.86 -3.62
CA ARG A 68 -12.16 3.74 -3.21
C ARG A 68 -12.70 3.31 -1.86
N GLN A 69 -12.69 4.20 -0.88
CA GLN A 69 -13.05 3.90 0.51
C GLN A 69 -12.31 2.67 1.06
N GLY A 70 -11.02 2.56 0.74
CA GLY A 70 -10.18 1.44 1.12
C GLY A 70 -10.41 0.13 0.36
N VAL A 71 -11.42 0.05 -0.48
CA VAL A 71 -11.74 -1.14 -1.28
C VAL A 71 -10.98 -1.10 -2.61
N LEU A 72 -10.28 -2.18 -2.92
CA LEU A 72 -9.65 -2.36 -4.24
C LEU A 72 -10.66 -2.86 -5.26
N TYR A 73 -10.76 -2.12 -6.35
CA TYR A 73 -11.54 -2.47 -7.54
C TYR A 73 -10.64 -2.83 -8.72
N VAL A 74 -11.11 -3.76 -9.53
CA VAL A 74 -10.52 -4.10 -10.83
C VAL A 74 -11.64 -3.98 -11.86
N SER A 75 -11.54 -2.98 -12.76
CA SER A 75 -12.59 -2.66 -13.73
C SER A 75 -13.97 -2.53 -13.06
N ASP A 76 -14.04 -1.69 -12.03
CA ASP A 76 -15.23 -1.38 -11.21
C ASP A 76 -15.86 -2.55 -10.42
N ARG A 77 -15.20 -3.69 -10.36
CA ARG A 77 -15.61 -4.83 -9.53
C ARG A 77 -14.66 -4.97 -8.34
N PRO A 78 -15.14 -5.23 -7.11
CA PRO A 78 -14.28 -5.57 -5.99
C PRO A 78 -13.34 -6.72 -6.37
N VAL A 79 -12.09 -6.65 -5.93
CA VAL A 79 -11.08 -7.66 -6.33
C VAL A 79 -11.48 -9.08 -5.96
N THR A 80 -12.26 -9.26 -4.90
CA THR A 80 -12.83 -10.57 -4.50
C THR A 80 -13.91 -11.11 -5.44
N GLU A 81 -14.38 -10.30 -6.37
CA GLU A 81 -15.33 -10.71 -7.42
C GLU A 81 -14.65 -10.95 -8.78
N THR A 82 -13.33 -11.02 -8.80
CA THR A 82 -12.51 -11.23 -9.99
C THR A 82 -11.79 -12.57 -9.94
N SER A 83 -11.04 -12.89 -10.97
CA SER A 83 -10.20 -14.11 -11.00
C SER A 83 -9.15 -14.17 -9.88
N ALA A 84 -8.85 -13.04 -9.23
CA ALA A 84 -7.95 -13.02 -8.07
C ALA A 84 -8.53 -13.82 -6.88
N ALA A 85 -9.84 -13.87 -6.72
CA ALA A 85 -10.50 -14.65 -5.66
C ALA A 85 -10.33 -16.18 -5.83
N THR A 86 -10.09 -16.63 -7.04
CA THR A 86 -9.92 -18.05 -7.38
C THR A 86 -8.48 -18.38 -7.76
N ASP A 87 -7.53 -17.51 -7.42
CA ASP A 87 -6.11 -17.79 -7.67
C ASP A 87 -5.69 -19.09 -6.95
N PRO A 88 -5.09 -20.07 -7.66
CA PRO A 88 -4.82 -21.39 -7.08
C PRO A 88 -3.73 -21.39 -6.02
N VAL A 89 -2.94 -20.33 -5.92
CA VAL A 89 -1.81 -20.24 -4.99
C VAL A 89 -2.11 -19.29 -3.83
N THR A 90 -2.70 -18.13 -4.14
CA THR A 90 -2.97 -17.08 -3.15
C THR A 90 -4.33 -16.41 -3.42
N PRO A 91 -5.44 -17.11 -3.16
CA PRO A 91 -6.78 -16.55 -3.38
C PRO A 91 -6.98 -15.30 -2.53
N VAL A 92 -7.59 -14.29 -3.14
CA VAL A 92 -7.89 -13.01 -2.46
C VAL A 92 -9.30 -13.07 -1.88
N THR A 93 -9.40 -13.01 -0.57
CA THR A 93 -10.66 -13.17 0.17
C THR A 93 -11.16 -11.86 0.77
N GLU A 94 -10.39 -10.78 0.70
CA GLU A 94 -10.76 -9.48 1.24
C GLU A 94 -10.40 -8.37 0.23
N SER A 95 -11.38 -7.54 -0.11
CA SER A 95 -11.19 -6.37 -0.99
C SER A 95 -10.89 -5.09 -0.22
N HIS A 96 -11.26 -5.02 1.07
CA HIS A 96 -11.06 -3.86 1.91
C HIS A 96 -9.67 -3.90 2.55
N ILE A 97 -8.75 -3.15 1.98
CA ILE A 97 -7.33 -3.17 2.35
C ILE A 97 -7.10 -2.81 3.82
N PRO A 98 -7.81 -1.80 4.41
CA PRO A 98 -7.66 -1.50 5.83
C PRO A 98 -8.01 -2.68 6.75
N THR A 99 -9.01 -3.48 6.42
CA THR A 99 -9.33 -4.73 7.15
C THR A 99 -8.18 -5.73 7.04
N LEU A 100 -7.64 -5.91 5.83
CA LEU A 100 -6.52 -6.82 5.59
C LEU A 100 -5.26 -6.42 6.37
N LEU A 101 -4.97 -5.13 6.47
CA LEU A 101 -3.78 -4.60 7.12
C LEU A 101 -3.96 -4.27 8.60
N GLY A 102 -5.19 -4.04 9.06
CA GLY A 102 -5.49 -3.54 10.41
C GLY A 102 -5.06 -2.08 10.59
N CYS A 103 -5.40 -1.20 9.63
CA CYS A 103 -4.89 0.18 9.60
C CYS A 103 -5.96 1.20 9.21
N ALA A 104 -5.60 2.49 9.26
CA ALA A 104 -6.45 3.59 8.83
C ALA A 104 -6.54 3.70 7.30
N GLN A 105 -7.61 4.33 6.83
CA GLN A 105 -7.82 4.71 5.43
C GLN A 105 -8.03 6.22 5.32
N LEU A 106 -7.50 6.81 4.26
CA LEU A 106 -7.69 8.21 3.89
C LEU A 106 -8.05 8.33 2.41
N ALA A 107 -8.89 9.32 2.12
CA ALA A 107 -9.07 9.84 0.75
C ALA A 107 -8.56 11.29 0.72
N ALA A 108 -7.94 11.70 -0.38
CA ALA A 108 -7.59 13.10 -0.58
C ALA A 108 -8.87 13.96 -0.65
N GLN A 109 -8.83 15.15 -0.06
CA GLN A 109 -9.96 16.07 -0.05
C GLN A 109 -9.87 17.06 -1.22
N ALA A 110 -11.01 17.58 -1.66
CA ALA A 110 -11.05 18.58 -2.70
C ALA A 110 -10.27 19.84 -2.26
N GLY A 111 -9.33 20.29 -3.09
CA GLY A 111 -8.50 21.46 -2.79
C GLY A 111 -7.39 21.23 -1.77
N GLU A 112 -7.25 20.02 -1.24
CA GLU A 112 -6.19 19.68 -0.29
C GLU A 112 -4.81 19.76 -0.93
N THR A 113 -3.90 20.45 -0.27
CA THR A 113 -2.50 20.53 -0.70
C THR A 113 -1.73 19.25 -0.35
N PRO A 114 -0.60 18.96 -1.04
CA PRO A 114 0.25 17.82 -0.69
C PRO A 114 0.73 17.85 0.78
N ALA A 115 1.01 19.02 1.33
CA ALA A 115 1.44 19.18 2.71
C ALA A 115 0.32 18.87 3.73
N GLU A 116 -0.92 19.21 3.40
CA GLU A 116 -2.08 18.88 4.24
C GLU A 116 -2.35 17.37 4.22
N LEU A 117 -2.33 16.74 3.05
CA LEU A 117 -2.45 15.30 2.95
C LEU A 117 -1.31 14.59 3.69
N ALA A 118 -0.07 15.06 3.57
CA ALA A 118 1.08 14.51 4.31
C ALA A 118 0.86 14.56 5.83
N ARG A 119 0.38 15.69 6.37
CA ARG A 119 0.06 15.80 7.81
C ARG A 119 -1.01 14.79 8.25
N ARG A 120 -2.05 14.59 7.44
CA ARG A 120 -3.10 13.60 7.72
C ARG A 120 -2.55 12.17 7.67
N ILE A 121 -1.68 11.87 6.69
CA ILE A 121 -0.98 10.58 6.61
C ILE A 121 -0.14 10.36 7.87
N ALA A 122 0.66 11.34 8.29
CA ALA A 122 1.48 11.24 9.50
C ALA A 122 0.62 11.03 10.76
N ALA A 123 -0.53 11.70 10.86
CA ALA A 123 -1.46 11.52 11.98
C ALA A 123 -2.12 10.14 12.00
N ALA A 124 -2.24 9.47 10.85
CA ALA A 124 -2.82 8.13 10.71
C ALA A 124 -1.80 6.98 10.79
N ALA A 125 -0.51 7.30 11.01
CA ALA A 125 0.58 6.33 11.10
C ALA A 125 0.28 5.20 12.12
N PRO A 126 0.98 4.04 12.05
CA PRO A 126 2.17 3.76 11.24
C PRO A 126 1.90 3.14 9.86
N VAL A 127 0.70 2.68 9.58
CA VAL A 127 0.29 2.13 8.27
C VAL A 127 -0.99 2.84 7.86
N VAL A 128 -1.05 3.34 6.65
CA VAL A 128 -2.23 4.03 6.13
C VAL A 128 -2.49 3.66 4.68
N VAL A 129 -3.72 3.32 4.37
CA VAL A 129 -4.20 3.12 3.00
C VAL A 129 -4.71 4.45 2.47
N VAL A 130 -4.28 4.85 1.28
CA VAL A 130 -4.76 6.07 0.63
C VAL A 130 -5.46 5.73 -0.67
N ASP A 131 -6.67 6.24 -0.80
CA ASP A 131 -7.49 6.05 -2.00
C ASP A 131 -6.87 6.73 -3.22
N ALA A 132 -7.06 6.12 -4.39
CA ALA A 132 -6.75 6.73 -5.67
C ALA A 132 -7.67 6.14 -6.75
N LEU A 133 -8.35 7.02 -7.47
CA LEU A 133 -9.30 6.68 -8.52
C LEU A 133 -8.71 6.87 -9.92
N ASP A 134 -7.77 7.80 -10.03
CA ASP A 134 -7.13 8.16 -11.29
C ASP A 134 -5.65 8.51 -11.09
N ASP A 135 -4.97 8.81 -12.19
CA ASP A 135 -3.55 9.17 -12.18
C ASP A 135 -3.29 10.50 -11.46
N ALA A 136 -4.26 11.42 -11.41
CA ALA A 136 -4.12 12.67 -10.68
C ALA A 136 -4.07 12.42 -9.17
N ASP A 137 -4.87 11.49 -8.66
CA ASP A 137 -4.84 11.05 -7.26
C ASP A 137 -3.49 10.40 -6.92
N VAL A 138 -3.00 9.50 -7.78
CA VAL A 138 -1.68 8.86 -7.61
C VAL A 138 -0.57 9.91 -7.58
N GLN A 139 -0.60 10.90 -8.47
CA GLN A 139 0.38 11.99 -8.49
C GLN A 139 0.28 12.88 -7.24
N ARG A 140 -0.93 13.18 -6.78
CA ARG A 140 -1.15 13.95 -5.53
C ARG A 140 -0.56 13.22 -4.34
N LEU A 141 -0.82 11.91 -4.24
CA LEU A 141 -0.24 11.07 -3.20
C LEU A 141 1.28 11.05 -3.27
N ALA A 142 1.87 10.89 -4.45
CA ALA A 142 3.32 10.89 -4.63
C ALA A 142 3.96 12.22 -4.17
N ARG A 143 3.30 13.36 -4.44
CA ARG A 143 3.74 14.67 -3.95
C ARG A 143 3.63 14.79 -2.43
N ALA A 144 2.56 14.26 -1.84
CA ALA A 144 2.39 14.24 -0.37
C ALA A 144 3.47 13.40 0.31
N ILE A 145 3.79 12.22 -0.21
CA ILE A 145 4.89 11.37 0.27
C ILE A 145 6.24 12.09 0.13
N GLY A 146 6.39 12.92 -0.91
CA GLY A 146 7.60 13.71 -1.14
C GLY A 146 7.91 14.72 -0.03
N VAL A 147 6.93 15.11 0.79
CA VAL A 147 7.06 16.10 1.87
C VAL A 147 6.84 15.50 3.27
N LEU A 148 6.62 14.17 3.39
CA LEU A 148 6.68 13.41 4.63
C LEU A 148 8.13 13.31 5.09
#